data_789a05f204a9997104609f11c6a5a812
#
_entry.id   789a05f204a9997104609f11c6a5a812
#
_cell.length_a   1.000
_cell.length_b   1.000
_cell.length_c   1.000
_cell.angle_alpha   90.00
_cell.angle_beta   90.00
_cell.angle_gamma   90.00
#
_symmetry.space_group_name_H-M   'P 1'
#
loop_
_entity.id
_entity.type
_entity.pdbx_description
1 polymer ?
#
loop_
_entity_poly.entity_id
_entity_poly.type
_entity_poly.pdbx_seq_one_letter_code
_entity_poly.pdbx_strand_id
1 'polypeptide(L)'
;MLSASVLVSWIINFAITVLFIAYLKYALGVEFGDRIGALIGLASISSFCGVAFGILIGVSNKKSLDTKIGMGIAITMLMSFLAGMMVPEIKVIIAEKLPIINKINPVAVVTDAVYSLYYYDSMARFNKDIINLLIITVVFVVASLFFMRGKEYESL
;
A
#
# COMPACT_ATOMS: atom_id res chain seq x y z
N MET A 1 0.37 -13.38 20.21
CA MET A 1 -0.05 -14.09 18.97
C MET A 1 -0.29 -13.15 17.79
N LEU A 2 -1.01 -12.04 17.94
CA LEU A 2 -1.32 -11.09 16.83
C LEU A 2 -0.06 -10.51 16.15
N SER A 3 0.92 -10.05 16.94
CA SER A 3 2.17 -9.47 16.43
C SER A 3 2.99 -10.43 15.58
N ALA A 4 3.03 -11.71 15.97
CA ALA A 4 3.73 -12.74 15.20
C ALA A 4 3.04 -12.97 13.83
N SER A 5 1.71 -13.02 13.79
CA SER A 5 0.95 -13.19 12.56
C SER A 5 1.15 -11.99 11.60
N VAL A 6 1.19 -10.77 12.15
CA VAL A 6 1.47 -9.54 11.36
C VAL A 6 2.86 -9.59 10.75
N LEU A 7 3.89 -9.98 11.53
CA LEU A 7 5.26 -10.11 11.04
C LEU A 7 5.38 -11.17 9.94
N VAL A 8 4.77 -12.35 10.15
CA VAL A 8 4.79 -13.41 9.14
C VAL A 8 4.10 -12.96 7.86
N SER A 9 2.93 -12.32 7.95
CA SER A 9 2.21 -11.79 6.79
C SER A 9 3.03 -10.74 6.04
N TRP A 10 3.70 -9.84 6.76
CA TRP A 10 4.58 -8.85 6.16
C TRP A 10 5.76 -9.49 5.44
N ILE A 11 6.47 -10.44 6.07
CA ILE A 11 7.60 -11.13 5.47
C ILE A 11 7.19 -11.86 4.19
N ILE A 12 6.04 -12.57 4.21
CA ILE A 12 5.53 -13.28 3.05
C ILE A 12 5.22 -12.30 1.91
N ASN A 13 4.47 -11.23 2.18
CA ASN A 13 4.14 -10.23 1.16
C ASN A 13 5.39 -9.54 0.60
N PHE A 14 6.33 -9.19 1.46
CA PHE A 14 7.61 -8.61 1.05
C PHE A 14 8.40 -9.57 0.16
N ALA A 15 8.53 -10.84 0.56
CA ALA A 15 9.23 -11.87 -0.22
C ALA A 15 8.59 -12.06 -1.61
N ILE A 16 7.26 -12.14 -1.69
CA ILE A 16 6.52 -12.24 -2.96
C ILE A 16 6.80 -11.02 -3.84
N THR A 17 6.78 -9.82 -3.27
CA THR A 17 7.04 -8.58 -4.01
C THR A 17 8.48 -8.54 -4.53
N VAL A 18 9.46 -8.94 -3.73
CA VAL A 18 10.87 -9.03 -4.16
C VAL A 18 11.06 -10.07 -5.25
N LEU A 19 10.43 -11.25 -5.13
CA LEU A 19 10.44 -12.27 -6.18
C LEU A 19 9.82 -11.75 -7.48
N PHE A 20 8.75 -10.98 -7.40
CA PHE A 20 8.12 -10.36 -8.56
C PHE A 20 9.05 -9.32 -9.22
N ILE A 21 9.71 -8.46 -8.43
CA ILE A 21 10.72 -7.51 -8.94
C ILE A 21 11.87 -8.26 -9.61
N ALA A 22 12.35 -9.34 -8.99
CA ALA A 22 13.40 -10.18 -9.57
C ALA A 22 12.96 -10.83 -10.89
N TYR A 23 11.73 -11.33 -10.96
CA TYR A 23 11.15 -11.87 -12.19
C TYR A 23 11.10 -10.81 -13.31
N LEU A 24 10.61 -9.60 -13.01
CA LEU A 24 10.59 -8.50 -13.98
C LEU A 24 12.00 -8.18 -14.50
N LYS A 25 12.99 -8.16 -13.62
CA LYS A 25 14.37 -7.83 -13.97
C LYS A 25 15.02 -8.92 -14.81
N TYR A 26 14.95 -10.18 -14.37
CA TYR A 26 15.73 -11.27 -14.95
C TYR A 26 15.01 -12.02 -16.06
N ALA A 27 13.68 -12.14 -16.00
CA ALA A 27 12.91 -12.85 -17.02
C ALA A 27 12.36 -11.91 -18.10
N LEU A 28 11.95 -10.71 -17.76
CA LEU A 28 11.38 -9.73 -18.70
C LEU A 28 12.39 -8.64 -19.13
N GLY A 29 13.59 -8.61 -18.54
CA GLY A 29 14.62 -7.65 -18.90
C GLY A 29 14.30 -6.20 -18.55
N VAL A 30 13.42 -5.98 -17.55
CA VAL A 30 13.08 -4.61 -17.12
C VAL A 30 14.28 -4.00 -16.40
N GLU A 31 14.78 -2.90 -16.93
CA GLU A 31 15.88 -2.15 -16.33
C GLU A 31 15.35 -1.25 -15.21
N PHE A 32 15.70 -1.57 -13.97
CA PHE A 32 15.33 -0.79 -12.78
C PHE A 32 16.37 0.29 -12.44
N GLY A 33 17.35 0.55 -13.30
CA GLY A 33 18.42 1.52 -13.07
C GLY A 33 19.24 1.23 -11.79
N ASP A 34 20.01 2.22 -11.38
CA ASP A 34 20.92 2.11 -10.22
C ASP A 34 20.21 2.20 -8.86
N ARG A 35 18.89 2.48 -8.83
CA ARG A 35 18.12 2.73 -7.60
C ARG A 35 17.31 1.53 -7.12
N ILE A 36 17.70 0.32 -7.50
CA ILE A 36 17.00 -0.91 -7.10
C ILE A 36 16.89 -1.08 -5.58
N GLY A 37 17.89 -0.59 -4.81
CA GLY A 37 17.84 -0.60 -3.35
C GLY A 37 16.68 0.24 -2.79
N ALA A 38 16.42 1.41 -3.38
CA ALA A 38 15.28 2.25 -3.00
C ALA A 38 13.94 1.59 -3.36
N LEU A 39 13.87 0.89 -4.50
CA LEU A 39 12.69 0.12 -4.90
C LEU A 39 12.39 -1.03 -3.93
N ILE A 40 13.42 -1.75 -3.48
CA ILE A 40 13.27 -2.81 -2.46
C ILE A 40 12.83 -2.22 -1.12
N GLY A 41 13.35 -1.07 -0.73
CA GLY A 41 12.90 -0.34 0.46
C GLY A 41 11.42 0.06 0.36
N LEU A 42 10.99 0.59 -0.79
CA LEU A 42 9.59 0.89 -1.07
C LEU A 42 8.72 -0.37 -0.99
N ALA A 43 9.18 -1.49 -1.55
CA ALA A 43 8.48 -2.77 -1.51
C ALA A 43 8.26 -3.26 -0.06
N SER A 44 9.23 -3.08 0.83
CA SER A 44 9.11 -3.41 2.24
C SER A 44 8.02 -2.58 2.94
N ILE A 45 8.06 -1.26 2.76
CA ILE A 45 7.09 -0.33 3.38
C ILE A 45 5.69 -0.53 2.80
N SER A 46 5.55 -0.68 1.49
CA SER A 46 4.25 -0.92 0.85
C SER A 46 3.64 -2.26 1.24
N SER A 47 4.46 -3.31 1.40
CA SER A 47 4.00 -4.61 1.92
C SER A 47 3.46 -4.49 3.35
N PHE A 48 4.12 -3.72 4.20
CA PHE A 48 3.64 -3.47 5.57
C PHE A 48 2.34 -2.64 5.56
N CYS A 49 2.24 -1.63 4.70
CA CYS A 49 1.02 -0.84 4.51
C CYS A 49 -0.15 -1.73 4.06
N GLY A 50 0.08 -2.65 3.12
CA GLY A 50 -0.93 -3.61 2.66
C GLY A 50 -1.42 -4.53 3.78
N VAL A 51 -0.51 -5.04 4.62
CA VAL A 51 -0.89 -5.85 5.80
C VAL A 51 -1.71 -5.03 6.80
N ALA A 52 -1.30 -3.79 7.11
CA ALA A 52 -2.04 -2.90 7.98
C ALA A 52 -3.45 -2.60 7.46
N PHE A 53 -3.59 -2.37 6.16
CA PHE A 53 -4.88 -2.20 5.49
C PHE A 53 -5.75 -3.46 5.57
N GLY A 54 -5.18 -4.65 5.34
CA GLY A 54 -5.88 -5.91 5.47
C GLY A 54 -6.41 -6.16 6.89
N ILE A 55 -5.60 -5.84 7.91
CA ILE A 55 -6.02 -5.91 9.31
C ILE A 55 -7.17 -4.93 9.57
N LEU A 56 -7.07 -3.69 9.10
CA LEU A 56 -8.10 -2.68 9.27
C LEU A 56 -9.45 -3.17 8.72
N ILE A 57 -9.48 -3.73 7.50
CA ILE A 57 -10.70 -4.33 6.94
C ILE A 57 -11.18 -5.51 7.78
N GLY A 58 -10.26 -6.37 8.23
CA GLY A 58 -10.56 -7.52 9.06
C GLY A 58 -11.26 -7.18 10.37
N VAL A 59 -10.85 -6.08 11.01
CA VAL A 59 -11.39 -5.66 12.32
C VAL A 59 -12.52 -4.63 12.23
N SER A 60 -12.72 -3.96 11.09
CA SER A 60 -13.67 -2.84 10.94
C SER A 60 -15.13 -3.25 11.04
N ASN A 61 -15.46 -4.52 10.80
CA ASN A 61 -16.84 -5.00 10.79
C ASN A 61 -16.98 -6.43 11.31
N LYS A 62 -18.23 -6.85 11.61
CA LYS A 62 -18.59 -8.20 12.10
C LYS A 62 -19.05 -9.15 10.98
N LYS A 63 -18.83 -8.81 9.70
CA LYS A 63 -19.22 -9.60 8.54
C LYS A 63 -18.39 -10.89 8.40
N SER A 64 -18.87 -11.81 7.56
CA SER A 64 -18.15 -13.05 7.23
C SER A 64 -16.77 -12.77 6.58
N LEU A 65 -15.88 -13.75 6.65
CA LEU A 65 -14.55 -13.63 6.05
C LEU A 65 -14.61 -13.33 4.56
N ASP A 66 -15.50 -14.01 3.82
CA ASP A 66 -15.68 -13.82 2.38
C ASP A 66 -16.12 -12.39 2.05
N THR A 67 -17.02 -11.83 2.85
CA THR A 67 -17.45 -10.43 2.69
C THR A 67 -16.28 -9.47 2.91
N LYS A 68 -15.43 -9.72 3.91
CA LYS A 68 -14.25 -8.88 4.20
C LYS A 68 -13.23 -8.93 3.08
N ILE A 69 -12.98 -10.12 2.52
CA ILE A 69 -12.11 -10.31 1.35
C ILE A 69 -12.66 -9.53 0.16
N GLY A 70 -13.95 -9.71 -0.14
CA GLY A 70 -14.61 -8.97 -1.23
C GLY A 70 -14.52 -7.45 -1.07
N MET A 71 -14.73 -6.94 0.16
CA MET A 71 -14.56 -5.51 0.46
C MET A 71 -13.11 -5.05 0.24
N GLY A 72 -12.13 -5.83 0.68
CA GLY A 72 -10.71 -5.52 0.48
C GLY A 72 -10.36 -5.41 -0.99
N ILE A 73 -10.80 -6.37 -1.80
CA ILE A 73 -10.59 -6.38 -3.25
C ILE A 73 -11.26 -5.15 -3.88
N ALA A 74 -12.54 -4.90 -3.58
CA ALA A 74 -13.29 -3.79 -4.16
C ALA A 74 -12.65 -2.42 -3.85
N ILE A 75 -12.25 -2.19 -2.59
CA ILE A 75 -11.59 -0.95 -2.18
C ILE A 75 -10.22 -0.81 -2.87
N THR A 76 -9.43 -1.89 -2.94
CA THR A 76 -8.12 -1.85 -3.61
C THR A 76 -8.27 -1.59 -5.11
N MET A 77 -9.26 -2.18 -5.78
CA MET A 77 -9.55 -1.91 -7.19
C MET A 77 -9.97 -0.45 -7.41
N LEU A 78 -10.81 0.09 -6.53
CA LEU A 78 -11.19 1.51 -6.59
C LEU A 78 -9.97 2.43 -6.38
N MET A 79 -9.12 2.14 -5.40
CA MET A 79 -7.89 2.87 -5.15
C MET A 79 -6.94 2.83 -6.37
N SER A 80 -6.81 1.67 -7.02
CA SER A 80 -5.98 1.47 -8.22
C SER A 80 -6.54 2.23 -9.42
N PHE A 81 -7.87 2.24 -9.59
CA PHE A 81 -8.53 3.04 -10.60
C PHE A 81 -8.28 4.54 -10.41
N LEU A 82 -8.46 5.04 -9.18
CA LEU A 82 -8.21 6.45 -8.84
C LEU A 82 -6.71 6.82 -8.94
N ALA A 83 -5.81 5.87 -8.76
CA ALA A 83 -4.37 6.05 -8.95
C ALA A 83 -3.97 6.12 -10.43
N GLY A 84 -4.91 5.94 -11.37
CA GLY A 84 -4.65 5.98 -12.81
C GLY A 84 -3.98 4.72 -13.36
N MET A 85 -4.00 3.60 -12.62
CA MET A 85 -3.39 2.34 -13.09
C MET A 85 -4.17 1.69 -14.23
N MET A 86 -5.49 1.93 -14.30
CA MET A 86 -6.35 1.42 -15.39
C MET A 86 -6.55 2.46 -16.50
N VAL A 87 -6.72 3.71 -16.13
CA VAL A 87 -6.96 4.85 -17.04
C VAL A 87 -6.10 6.02 -16.57
N PRO A 88 -4.95 6.29 -17.24
CA PRO A 88 -3.98 7.31 -16.79
C PRO A 88 -4.57 8.72 -16.66
N GLU A 89 -5.54 9.07 -17.49
CA GLU A 89 -6.20 10.38 -17.48
C GLU A 89 -6.92 10.67 -16.17
N ILE A 90 -7.43 9.64 -15.49
CA ILE A 90 -8.11 9.79 -14.21
C ILE A 90 -7.18 10.36 -13.15
N LYS A 91 -5.92 9.95 -13.15
CA LYS A 91 -4.92 10.49 -12.22
C LYS A 91 -4.74 11.99 -12.40
N VAL A 92 -4.72 12.46 -13.63
CA VAL A 92 -4.58 13.90 -13.95
C VAL A 92 -5.81 14.66 -13.48
N ILE A 93 -7.01 14.17 -13.79
CA ILE A 93 -8.28 14.80 -13.38
C ILE A 93 -8.36 14.88 -11.84
N ILE A 94 -7.96 13.83 -11.14
CA ILE A 94 -7.95 13.80 -9.66
C ILE A 94 -6.89 14.76 -9.12
N ALA A 95 -5.72 14.83 -9.72
CA ALA A 95 -4.67 15.75 -9.31
C ALA A 95 -5.11 17.22 -9.43
N GLU A 96 -5.90 17.56 -10.44
CA GLU A 96 -6.42 18.91 -10.66
C GLU A 96 -7.62 19.25 -9.76
N LYS A 97 -8.59 18.34 -9.65
CA LYS A 97 -9.86 18.62 -8.98
C LYS A 97 -9.89 18.25 -7.49
N LEU A 98 -9.22 17.15 -7.13
CA LEU A 98 -9.26 16.58 -5.77
C LEU A 98 -7.87 16.04 -5.36
N PRO A 99 -6.84 16.90 -5.28
CA PRO A 99 -5.45 16.48 -5.06
C PRO A 99 -5.25 15.73 -3.73
N ILE A 100 -6.16 15.89 -2.78
CA ILE A 100 -6.11 15.19 -1.50
C ILE A 100 -6.28 13.68 -1.67
N ILE A 101 -7.08 13.23 -2.65
CA ILE A 101 -7.30 11.80 -2.92
C ILE A 101 -5.99 11.11 -3.27
N ASN A 102 -5.16 11.73 -4.11
CA ASN A 102 -3.85 11.17 -4.46
C ASN A 102 -2.91 11.07 -3.25
N LYS A 103 -3.06 11.95 -2.26
CA LYS A 103 -2.23 11.94 -1.05
C LYS A 103 -2.65 10.90 -0.02
N ILE A 104 -3.96 10.61 0.09
CA ILE A 104 -4.48 9.63 1.06
C ILE A 104 -4.62 8.22 0.48
N ASN A 105 -4.52 8.07 -0.84
CA ASN A 105 -4.59 6.79 -1.53
C ASN A 105 -3.21 6.11 -1.53
N PRO A 106 -3.00 5.02 -0.75
CA PRO A 106 -1.70 4.36 -0.68
C PRO A 106 -1.23 3.83 -2.03
N VAL A 107 -2.14 3.39 -2.90
CA VAL A 107 -1.80 2.90 -4.24
C VAL A 107 -1.25 4.04 -5.10
N ALA A 108 -1.86 5.23 -5.06
CA ALA A 108 -1.36 6.40 -5.78
C ALA A 108 0.02 6.81 -5.27
N VAL A 109 0.22 6.82 -3.95
CA VAL A 109 1.51 7.17 -3.33
C VAL A 109 2.61 6.19 -3.72
N VAL A 110 2.35 4.87 -3.70
CA VAL A 110 3.31 3.86 -4.15
C VAL A 110 3.62 4.02 -5.64
N THR A 111 2.60 4.27 -6.47
CA THR A 111 2.79 4.51 -7.90
C THR A 111 3.65 5.75 -8.15
N ASP A 112 3.40 6.86 -7.44
CA ASP A 112 4.17 8.09 -7.55
C ASP A 112 5.62 7.89 -7.09
N ALA A 113 5.84 7.14 -6.01
CA ALA A 113 7.17 6.78 -5.53
C ALA A 113 7.96 5.98 -6.58
N VAL A 114 7.34 4.98 -7.23
CA VAL A 114 7.95 4.23 -8.33
C VAL A 114 8.29 5.17 -9.48
N TYR A 115 7.34 5.98 -9.95
CA TYR A 115 7.59 6.95 -11.03
C TYR A 115 8.72 7.93 -10.67
N SER A 116 8.81 8.36 -9.40
CA SER A 116 9.84 9.29 -8.98
C SER A 116 11.25 8.70 -9.06
N LEU A 117 11.41 7.38 -8.89
CA LEU A 117 12.70 6.70 -9.05
C LEU A 117 13.17 6.67 -10.51
N TYR A 118 12.24 6.62 -11.46
CA TYR A 118 12.58 6.49 -12.88
C TYR A 118 12.72 7.81 -13.61
N TYR A 119 11.87 8.78 -13.29
CA TYR A 119 11.75 10.01 -14.09
C TYR A 119 12.41 11.24 -13.47
N TYR A 120 12.86 11.15 -12.20
CA TYR A 120 13.47 12.28 -11.52
C TYR A 120 14.87 11.95 -11.00
N ASP A 121 15.83 12.84 -11.26
CA ASP A 121 17.19 12.70 -10.75
C ASP A 121 17.27 12.89 -9.23
N SER A 122 16.37 13.68 -8.67
CA SER A 122 16.33 14.00 -7.23
C SER A 122 15.48 13.00 -6.47
N MET A 123 16.01 12.49 -5.35
CA MET A 123 15.29 11.63 -4.39
C MET A 123 14.26 12.39 -3.53
N ALA A 124 14.16 13.71 -3.66
CA ALA A 124 13.30 14.53 -2.79
C ALA A 124 11.81 14.14 -2.89
N ARG A 125 11.32 13.87 -4.11
CA ARG A 125 9.94 13.38 -4.33
C ARG A 125 9.73 12.00 -3.74
N PHE A 126 10.62 11.07 -4.03
CA PHE A 126 10.59 9.72 -3.50
C PHE A 126 10.51 9.72 -1.97
N ASN A 127 11.39 10.49 -1.30
CA ASN A 127 11.40 10.59 0.16
C ASN A 127 10.09 11.16 0.71
N LYS A 128 9.49 12.13 0.03
CA LYS A 128 8.18 12.68 0.39
C LYS A 128 7.07 11.64 0.29
N ASP A 129 7.09 10.82 -0.75
CA ASP A 129 6.10 9.76 -0.96
C ASP A 129 6.27 8.64 0.07
N ILE A 130 7.52 8.29 0.42
CA ILE A 130 7.82 7.35 1.51
C ILE A 130 7.27 7.85 2.84
N ILE A 131 7.51 9.12 3.19
CA ILE A 131 6.98 9.71 4.43
C ILE A 131 5.45 9.68 4.44
N ASN A 132 4.82 10.02 3.31
CA ASN A 132 3.37 9.98 3.18
C ASN A 132 2.81 8.55 3.33
N LEU A 133 3.47 7.56 2.73
CA LEU A 133 3.10 6.15 2.85
C LEU A 133 3.23 5.65 4.31
N LEU A 134 4.27 6.07 5.02
CA LEU A 134 4.44 5.77 6.44
C LEU A 134 3.32 6.39 7.29
N ILE A 135 2.92 7.63 7.01
CA ILE A 135 1.80 8.29 7.71
C ILE A 135 0.50 7.50 7.47
N ILE A 136 0.20 7.13 6.22
CA ILE A 136 -0.99 6.32 5.89
C ILE A 136 -0.95 4.98 6.65
N THR A 137 0.21 4.34 6.68
CA THR A 137 0.40 3.06 7.39
C THR A 137 0.12 3.21 8.89
N VAL A 138 0.66 4.25 9.52
CA VAL A 138 0.39 4.55 10.94
C VAL A 138 -1.11 4.79 11.19
N VAL A 139 -1.77 5.53 10.29
CA VAL A 139 -3.23 5.74 10.38
C VAL A 139 -3.99 4.42 10.32
N PHE A 140 -3.63 3.50 9.41
CA PHE A 140 -4.27 2.18 9.32
C PHE A 140 -4.04 1.35 10.58
N VAL A 141 -2.83 1.36 11.15
CA VAL A 141 -2.50 0.65 12.39
C VAL A 141 -3.29 1.21 13.56
N VAL A 142 -3.29 2.54 13.74
CA VAL A 142 -4.02 3.20 14.84
C VAL A 142 -5.52 2.95 14.73
N ALA A 143 -6.09 3.08 13.52
CA ALA A 143 -7.51 2.78 13.29
C ALA A 143 -7.83 1.31 13.61
N SER A 144 -6.96 0.37 13.21
CA SER A 144 -7.12 -1.06 13.52
C SER A 144 -7.14 -1.31 15.02
N LEU A 145 -6.22 -0.70 15.78
CA LEU A 145 -6.16 -0.82 17.23
C LEU A 145 -7.41 -0.26 17.91
N PHE A 146 -7.93 0.86 17.39
CA PHE A 146 -9.16 1.46 17.90
C PHE A 146 -10.37 0.53 17.73
N PHE A 147 -10.54 -0.05 16.53
CA PHE A 147 -11.62 -1.01 16.28
C PHE A 147 -11.46 -2.33 17.08
N MET A 148 -10.25 -2.76 17.37
CA MET A 148 -9.99 -3.94 18.20
C MET A 148 -10.40 -3.70 19.66
N ARG A 149 -10.06 -2.56 20.25
CA ARG A 149 -10.44 -2.21 21.63
C ARG A 149 -11.96 -2.16 21.82
N GLY A 150 -12.68 -1.60 20.82
CA GLY A 150 -14.15 -1.59 20.89
C GLY A 150 -14.80 -2.96 20.96
N LYS A 151 -14.16 -4.00 20.39
CA LYS A 151 -14.68 -5.38 20.42
C LYS A 151 -14.46 -6.09 21.77
N GLU A 152 -13.43 -5.76 22.52
CA GLU A 152 -13.20 -6.33 23.86
C GLU A 152 -14.26 -5.86 24.87
N TYR A 153 -14.77 -4.64 24.75
CA TYR A 153 -15.82 -4.11 25.63
C TYR A 153 -17.23 -4.67 25.35
N GLU A 154 -17.48 -5.21 24.14
CA GLU A 154 -18.80 -5.82 23.81
C GLU A 154 -18.89 -7.31 24.21
N SER A 155 -17.79 -7.93 24.62
CA SER A 155 -17.73 -9.36 25.04
C SER A 155 -17.77 -9.54 26.56
N LEU A 156 -17.94 -8.46 27.35
CA LEU A 156 -18.19 -8.46 28.79
C LEU A 156 -19.67 -8.17 29.09
#